data_00952c221d4304b411f4a713e295b53e
#
_entry.id   00952c221d4304b411f4a713e295b53e
#
_cell.length_a   1.000
_cell.length_b   1.000
_cell.length_c   1.000
_cell.angle_alpha   90.00
_cell.angle_beta   90.00
_cell.angle_gamma   90.00
#
_symmetry.space_group_name_H-M   'P 1'
#
loop_
_entity.id
_entity.type
_entity.pdbx_description
1 polymer ?
#
loop_
_entity_poly.entity_id
_entity_poly.type
_entity_poly.pdbx_seq_one_letter_code
_entity_poly.pdbx_strand_id
1 'polypeptide(L)'
;FGGGAGINGENAQGQNAIYTFDNIADFRAFMKGGLWWRVAEALFAPDPSNPDAVGISELEFVRAATTTGAKMTFATAAGGTFAVKTLDEGLVANGSLLNDELLTKGYGMNFIAGREDATKWILQFWRGTYTGTYSDGLPYGDITQENSDPELVLESPEFKNMQELVDWAQNDSNFALAFVLDSTTNVEGNGEITEGDITTALGGKTYILAVGGTESFDMDDFNAVLDQIVGLDYSNVILDQVGENAYSATTKAYITHMNGAAKFQHFLYVAGYDKGADFSKEIDLAKKFDSSFVQLVHGGAGVVSAFDAQKIRWWGVMYNLCAIVGRISGKPPYVPPTFKTIGVDRLQHSLTESEKKKALKYGILTTVLNDYTGKFNILQGVNTLQDNANLFNAKGQSYSIQFMRIVAQINKELIVNATLDLLGQENGVNANTLTAGAVKDWTVAYLQSRTATDAQDNLILSFKDVVTTRKEDAYFTTYKIVVNNEITTLFFTGYLIRG
;
A
#
# COMPACT_ATOMS: atom_id res chain seq x y z
N PHE A 1 2.74 -5.33 1.01
CA PHE A 1 3.55 -6.52 0.83
C PHE A 1 4.63 -6.18 -0.18
N GLY A 2 5.72 -5.66 0.20
CA GLY A 2 6.80 -5.38 -0.73
C GLY A 2 8.08 -5.82 -0.12
N GLY A 3 8.82 -6.67 -0.81
CA GLY A 3 10.22 -6.83 -0.54
C GLY A 3 10.88 -5.46 -0.53
N GLY A 4 11.75 -5.17 0.42
CA GLY A 4 12.51 -3.95 0.49
C GLY A 4 11.93 -2.83 1.35
N ALA A 5 10.98 -3.13 2.20
CA ALA A 5 10.51 -2.18 3.20
C ALA A 5 11.41 -2.25 4.44
N GLY A 6 12.45 -1.43 4.48
CA GLY A 6 13.11 -1.15 5.74
C GLY A 6 12.12 -0.43 6.66
N ILE A 7 11.85 -1.00 7.82
CA ILE A 7 11.08 -0.35 8.87
C ILE A 7 12.04 0.36 9.79
N ASN A 8 11.70 1.57 10.21
CA ASN A 8 12.43 2.26 11.26
C ASN A 8 12.30 1.43 12.55
N GLY A 9 13.44 1.05 13.15
CA GLY A 9 13.48 0.20 14.33
C GLY A 9 12.72 0.74 15.55
N GLU A 10 12.55 2.06 15.67
CA GLU A 10 11.74 2.68 16.73
C GLU A 10 10.27 2.24 16.68
N ASN A 11 9.77 1.89 15.50
CA ASN A 11 8.38 1.51 15.25
C ASN A 11 8.21 0.03 14.89
N ALA A 12 9.26 -0.78 14.93
CA ALA A 12 9.21 -2.19 14.59
C ALA A 12 8.43 -2.98 15.66
N GLN A 13 7.11 -2.97 15.58
CA GLN A 13 6.25 -3.78 16.43
C GLN A 13 6.18 -5.25 16.00
N GLY A 14 6.96 -5.62 14.97
CA GLY A 14 7.04 -6.98 14.48
C GLY A 14 6.19 -7.25 13.23
N GLN A 15 6.22 -8.50 12.81
CA GLN A 15 5.42 -9.02 11.72
C GLN A 15 3.92 -8.86 12.02
N ASN A 16 3.14 -8.52 11.00
CA ASN A 16 1.69 -8.34 11.06
C ASN A 16 1.19 -7.16 11.93
N ALA A 17 2.08 -6.28 12.40
CA ALA A 17 1.64 -5.05 13.05
C ALA A 17 0.97 -4.11 12.03
N ILE A 18 -0.11 -3.45 12.47
CA ILE A 18 -0.82 -2.45 11.67
C ILE A 18 -0.23 -1.08 12.01
N TYR A 19 0.22 -0.38 10.98
CA TYR A 19 0.77 0.97 11.08
C TYR A 19 -0.14 1.94 10.35
N THR A 20 -0.51 3.04 11.00
CA THR A 20 -1.46 4.02 10.48
C THR A 20 -0.74 5.32 10.09
N PHE A 21 -1.04 5.85 8.92
CA PHE A 21 -0.49 7.07 8.37
C PHE A 21 -1.58 7.94 7.77
N ASP A 22 -1.59 9.21 8.12
CA ASP A 22 -2.50 10.22 7.60
C ASP A 22 -1.85 11.11 6.51
N ASN A 23 -0.56 10.94 6.28
CA ASN A 23 0.18 11.64 5.23
C ASN A 23 1.34 10.83 4.65
N ILE A 24 1.75 11.21 3.45
CA ILE A 24 2.82 10.52 2.72
C ILE A 24 4.21 10.72 3.32
N ALA A 25 4.46 11.83 4.01
CA ALA A 25 5.78 12.13 4.57
C ALA A 25 6.11 11.17 5.72
N ASP A 26 5.16 10.96 6.62
CA ASP A 26 5.32 10.01 7.74
C ASP A 26 5.44 8.58 7.24
N PHE A 27 4.63 8.20 6.24
CA PHE A 27 4.75 6.89 5.59
C PHE A 27 6.14 6.68 4.97
N ARG A 28 6.67 7.70 4.26
CA ARG A 28 8.01 7.63 3.66
C ARG A 28 9.13 7.60 4.70
N ALA A 29 8.98 8.33 5.80
CA ALA A 29 9.92 8.29 6.91
C ALA A 29 9.96 6.90 7.56
N PHE A 30 8.80 6.21 7.64
CA PHE A 30 8.68 4.86 8.13
C PHE A 30 9.27 3.82 7.17
N MET A 31 8.90 3.86 5.88
CA MET A 31 9.25 2.84 4.88
C MET A 31 10.72 2.85 4.46
N LYS A 32 11.42 3.97 4.55
CA LYS A 32 12.82 4.16 4.15
C LYS A 32 13.15 3.81 2.69
N GLY A 33 12.35 3.02 1.99
CA GLY A 33 12.58 2.63 0.60
C GLY A 33 11.59 1.57 0.09
N GLY A 34 11.89 1.01 -1.08
CA GLY A 34 11.07 -0.01 -1.73
C GLY A 34 9.96 0.54 -2.62
N LEU A 35 9.17 -0.37 -3.21
CA LEU A 35 8.12 -0.01 -4.15
C LEU A 35 7.07 0.91 -3.50
N TRP A 36 6.59 0.57 -2.31
CA TRP A 36 5.56 1.33 -1.61
C TRP A 36 5.98 2.74 -1.24
N TRP A 37 7.25 2.96 -0.88
CA TRP A 37 7.80 4.30 -0.65
C TRP A 37 7.57 5.22 -1.86
N ARG A 38 7.53 4.62 -3.06
CA ARG A 38 7.41 5.33 -4.34
C ARG A 38 5.96 5.49 -4.78
N VAL A 39 5.17 4.42 -4.69
CA VAL A 39 3.82 4.39 -5.29
C VAL A 39 2.71 4.89 -4.36
N ALA A 40 2.94 4.87 -3.04
CA ALA A 40 1.93 5.32 -2.07
C ALA A 40 1.54 6.80 -2.21
N GLU A 41 2.42 7.63 -2.79
CA GLU A 41 2.07 9.03 -3.10
C GLU A 41 0.79 9.13 -3.93
N ALA A 42 0.61 8.22 -4.88
CA ALA A 42 -0.58 8.20 -5.72
C ALA A 42 -1.88 7.85 -4.97
N LEU A 43 -1.80 7.27 -3.77
CA LEU A 43 -2.96 7.09 -2.91
C LEU A 43 -3.41 8.43 -2.30
N PHE A 44 -2.47 9.21 -1.77
CA PHE A 44 -2.75 10.50 -1.14
C PHE A 44 -3.01 11.62 -2.16
N ALA A 45 -2.32 11.59 -3.31
CA ALA A 45 -2.43 12.58 -4.37
C ALA A 45 -2.62 11.89 -5.74
N PRO A 46 -3.82 11.34 -6.04
CA PRO A 46 -4.05 10.52 -7.23
C PRO A 46 -3.99 11.28 -8.55
N ASP A 47 -4.16 12.58 -8.55
CA ASP A 47 -3.93 13.49 -9.68
C ASP A 47 -3.47 14.85 -9.15
N PRO A 48 -2.16 15.06 -8.95
CA PRO A 48 -1.63 16.32 -8.41
C PRO A 48 -1.95 17.56 -9.26
N SER A 49 -2.28 17.36 -10.55
CA SER A 49 -2.65 18.45 -11.46
C SER A 49 -4.13 18.89 -11.33
N ASN A 50 -4.93 18.16 -10.54
CA ASN A 50 -6.35 18.41 -10.37
C ASN A 50 -6.67 18.58 -8.88
N PRO A 51 -6.97 19.80 -8.39
CA PRO A 51 -7.25 20.05 -6.98
C PRO A 51 -8.51 19.32 -6.47
N ASP A 52 -9.42 18.93 -7.36
CA ASP A 52 -10.60 18.14 -7.00
C ASP A 52 -10.31 16.64 -6.87
N ALA A 53 -9.09 16.22 -7.19
CA ALA A 53 -8.67 14.83 -7.07
C ALA A 53 -8.16 14.52 -5.66
N VAL A 54 -9.03 14.61 -4.67
CA VAL A 54 -8.73 14.23 -3.30
C VAL A 54 -8.43 12.75 -3.24
N GLY A 55 -7.35 12.37 -2.55
CA GLY A 55 -6.94 10.99 -2.30
C GLY A 55 -7.50 10.44 -0.98
N ILE A 56 -6.83 9.43 -0.46
CA ILE A 56 -7.17 8.85 0.85
C ILE A 56 -6.81 9.84 1.98
N SER A 57 -7.54 9.74 3.08
CA SER A 57 -7.23 10.47 4.32
C SER A 57 -6.36 9.67 5.28
N GLU A 58 -6.35 8.34 5.13
CA GLU A 58 -5.64 7.43 6.02
C GLU A 58 -5.18 6.20 5.25
N LEU A 59 -3.96 5.76 5.51
CA LEU A 59 -3.38 4.53 5.02
C LEU A 59 -2.98 3.65 6.20
N GLU A 60 -3.59 2.48 6.30
CA GLU A 60 -3.08 1.44 7.17
C GLU A 60 -2.19 0.47 6.38
N PHE A 61 -1.01 0.25 6.89
CA PHE A 61 -0.01 -0.60 6.28
C PHE A 61 0.32 -1.78 7.17
N VAL A 62 0.28 -2.98 6.60
CA VAL A 62 0.66 -4.22 7.27
C VAL A 62 1.77 -4.90 6.49
N ARG A 63 2.85 -5.23 7.19
CA ARG A 63 3.96 -5.99 6.61
C ARG A 63 3.82 -7.47 6.98
N ALA A 64 3.54 -8.31 6.00
CA ALA A 64 3.47 -9.76 6.21
C ALA A 64 4.87 -10.41 6.29
N ALA A 65 5.87 -9.84 5.62
CA ALA A 65 7.22 -10.41 5.58
C ALA A 65 7.93 -10.39 6.95
N THR A 66 8.62 -11.46 7.28
CA THR A 66 9.59 -11.49 8.37
C THR A 66 10.90 -10.86 7.91
N THR A 67 11.49 -9.98 8.70
CA THR A 67 12.73 -9.29 8.35
C THR A 67 13.76 -9.35 9.49
N THR A 68 15.02 -9.18 9.12
CA THR A 68 16.12 -9.08 10.09
C THR A 68 16.97 -7.86 9.79
N GLY A 69 17.51 -7.22 10.82
CA GLY A 69 18.46 -6.12 10.67
C GLY A 69 19.81 -6.61 10.11
N ALA A 70 20.46 -5.77 9.34
CA ALA A 70 21.80 -6.04 8.83
C ALA A 70 22.85 -5.80 9.92
N LYS A 71 23.99 -6.47 9.80
CA LYS A 71 25.07 -6.43 10.78
C LYS A 71 26.34 -5.86 10.18
N MET A 72 27.04 -5.01 10.94
CA MET A 72 28.39 -4.55 10.67
C MET A 72 29.32 -5.05 11.78
N THR A 73 30.52 -5.49 11.43
CA THR A 73 31.45 -6.03 12.41
C THR A 73 32.84 -5.46 12.16
N PHE A 74 33.48 -4.93 13.20
CA PHE A 74 34.88 -4.55 13.26
C PHE A 74 35.56 -5.41 14.32
N ALA A 75 36.70 -5.99 13.98
CA ALA A 75 37.48 -6.81 14.90
C ALA A 75 38.94 -6.36 14.91
N THR A 76 39.57 -6.41 16.08
CA THR A 76 40.98 -6.12 16.26
C THR A 76 41.81 -7.39 16.28
N ALA A 77 43.10 -7.29 15.95
CA ALA A 77 44.03 -8.39 16.07
C ALA A 77 44.18 -8.91 17.51
N ALA A 78 43.89 -8.07 18.51
CA ALA A 78 43.90 -8.43 19.92
C ALA A 78 42.66 -9.24 20.38
N GLY A 79 41.69 -9.49 19.51
CA GLY A 79 40.50 -10.30 19.77
C GLY A 79 39.25 -9.53 20.18
N GLY A 80 39.33 -8.21 20.30
CA GLY A 80 38.13 -7.37 20.50
C GLY A 80 37.23 -7.33 19.27
N THR A 81 35.95 -7.32 19.47
CA THR A 81 34.95 -7.25 18.39
C THR A 81 33.88 -6.22 18.73
N PHE A 82 33.70 -5.25 17.84
CA PHE A 82 32.54 -4.33 17.86
C PHE A 82 31.59 -4.76 16.76
N ALA A 83 30.43 -5.22 17.15
CA ALA A 83 29.41 -5.69 16.23
C ALA A 83 28.10 -5.00 16.50
N VAL A 84 27.49 -4.44 15.47
CA VAL A 84 26.23 -3.71 15.54
C VAL A 84 25.23 -4.26 14.54
N LYS A 85 23.96 -4.27 14.93
CA LYS A 85 22.84 -4.50 14.02
C LYS A 85 22.11 -3.17 13.75
N THR A 86 21.68 -3.00 12.52
CA THR A 86 20.78 -1.91 12.16
C THR A 86 19.40 -2.18 12.75
N LEU A 87 18.73 -1.14 13.24
CA LEU A 87 17.32 -1.21 13.59
C LEU A 87 16.44 -1.18 12.34
N ASP A 88 16.90 -0.58 11.24
CA ASP A 88 16.29 -0.80 9.93
C ASP A 88 16.47 -2.26 9.52
N GLU A 89 15.40 -2.90 9.07
CA GLU A 89 15.37 -4.32 8.74
C GLU A 89 15.17 -4.55 7.24
N GLY A 90 15.48 -5.76 6.81
CA GLY A 90 15.29 -6.20 5.43
C GLY A 90 16.48 -5.91 4.52
N LEU A 91 16.29 -6.15 3.23
CA LEU A 91 17.34 -5.98 2.23
C LEU A 91 17.81 -4.52 2.08
N VAL A 92 16.97 -3.56 2.46
CA VAL A 92 17.30 -2.13 2.42
C VAL A 92 18.41 -1.76 3.40
N ALA A 93 18.59 -2.51 4.48
CA ALA A 93 19.64 -2.29 5.46
C ALA A 93 21.02 -2.75 4.98
N ASN A 94 21.08 -3.65 3.99
CA ASN A 94 22.34 -4.15 3.44
C ASN A 94 23.05 -3.06 2.64
N GLY A 95 24.28 -2.77 3.03
CA GLY A 95 25.14 -1.82 2.34
C GLY A 95 25.63 -2.36 0.99
N SER A 96 25.85 -1.47 0.04
CA SER A 96 26.48 -1.77 -1.23
C SER A 96 27.36 -0.61 -1.68
N LEU A 97 28.40 -0.91 -2.47
CA LEU A 97 29.35 0.09 -2.96
C LEU A 97 29.37 0.12 -4.49
N LEU A 98 29.56 1.32 -5.04
CA LEU A 98 30.01 1.54 -6.41
C LEU A 98 31.25 2.44 -6.35
N ASN A 99 32.37 2.00 -6.93
CA ASN A 99 33.62 2.76 -6.93
C ASN A 99 34.03 3.24 -5.52
N ASP A 100 33.89 2.37 -4.52
CA ASP A 100 34.16 2.65 -3.10
C ASP A 100 33.22 3.65 -2.40
N GLU A 101 32.20 4.12 -3.07
CA GLU A 101 31.15 4.96 -2.49
C GLU A 101 29.92 4.13 -2.08
N LEU A 102 29.31 4.49 -0.97
CA LEU A 102 28.10 3.82 -0.48
C LEU A 102 26.91 4.17 -1.39
N LEU A 103 26.28 3.14 -1.94
CA LEU A 103 25.15 3.29 -2.86
C LEU A 103 23.84 3.67 -2.15
N THR A 104 22.79 3.77 -2.94
CA THR A 104 21.42 4.22 -2.60
C THR A 104 20.71 3.51 -1.47
N LYS A 105 21.30 2.53 -0.85
CA LYS A 105 20.68 1.77 0.24
C LYS A 105 21.69 1.24 1.20
N GLY A 106 21.23 0.98 2.40
CA GLY A 106 21.98 0.29 3.43
C GLY A 106 22.96 1.17 4.16
N TYR A 107 23.64 0.55 5.07
CA TYR A 107 24.55 1.20 6.00
C TYR A 107 25.97 0.76 5.78
N GLY A 108 26.90 1.66 6.08
CA GLY A 108 28.32 1.40 6.18
C GLY A 108 28.92 2.11 7.38
N MET A 109 29.94 1.57 7.97
CA MET A 109 30.74 2.26 8.98
C MET A 109 32.16 2.49 8.49
N ASN A 110 32.72 3.64 8.89
CA ASN A 110 34.05 4.08 8.54
C ASN A 110 34.77 4.60 9.79
N PHE A 111 36.10 4.56 9.77
CA PHE A 111 36.93 5.10 10.82
C PHE A 111 37.78 6.25 10.27
N ILE A 112 37.81 7.34 11.00
CA ILE A 112 38.70 8.47 10.72
C ILE A 112 39.58 8.75 11.92
N ALA A 113 40.75 9.35 11.68
CA ALA A 113 41.64 9.78 12.76
C ALA A 113 40.98 10.85 13.64
N GLY A 114 41.24 10.83 14.91
CA GLY A 114 40.74 11.82 15.83
C GLY A 114 41.11 13.25 15.40
N ARG A 115 40.21 14.17 15.63
CA ARG A 115 40.38 15.60 15.25
C ARG A 115 41.18 16.38 16.26
N GLU A 116 41.06 16.00 17.54
CA GLU A 116 41.81 16.60 18.65
C GLU A 116 43.09 15.82 19.00
N ASP A 117 43.01 14.51 18.87
CA ASP A 117 44.13 13.58 19.15
C ASP A 117 44.31 12.60 18.03
N ALA A 118 45.32 12.76 17.20
CA ALA A 118 45.62 11.90 16.06
C ALA A 118 45.99 10.45 16.44
N THR A 119 46.12 10.14 17.73
CA THR A 119 46.34 8.76 18.23
C THR A 119 45.01 8.04 18.54
N LYS A 120 43.89 8.75 18.39
CA LYS A 120 42.53 8.26 18.61
C LYS A 120 41.78 8.12 17.29
N TRP A 121 40.63 7.47 17.37
CA TRP A 121 39.78 7.20 16.23
C TRP A 121 38.38 7.72 16.49
N ILE A 122 37.66 8.06 15.41
CA ILE A 122 36.24 8.39 15.39
C ILE A 122 35.55 7.37 14.47
N LEU A 123 34.51 6.70 14.97
CA LEU A 123 33.67 5.83 14.17
C LEU A 123 32.51 6.65 13.59
N GLN A 124 32.34 6.54 12.29
CA GLN A 124 31.24 7.15 11.56
C GLN A 124 30.33 6.09 10.97
N PHE A 125 29.02 6.25 11.16
CA PHE A 125 28.01 5.45 10.48
C PHE A 125 27.39 6.28 9.35
N TRP A 126 27.40 5.70 8.20
CA TRP A 126 26.91 6.31 6.99
C TRP A 126 25.74 5.52 6.41
N ARG A 127 24.84 6.20 5.74
CA ARG A 127 23.74 5.61 4.99
C ARG A 127 23.82 6.09 3.55
N GLY A 128 23.63 5.15 2.60
CA GLY A 128 23.48 5.51 1.20
C GLY A 128 22.24 6.37 1.01
N THR A 129 22.40 7.53 0.37
CA THR A 129 21.31 8.43 0.04
C THR A 129 20.78 8.17 -1.37
N TYR A 130 19.52 8.53 -1.55
CA TYR A 130 18.82 8.29 -2.80
C TYR A 130 18.96 9.49 -3.73
N THR A 131 20.10 9.61 -4.41
CA THR A 131 20.33 10.62 -5.44
C THR A 131 20.58 9.92 -6.75
N GLY A 132 19.57 9.55 -7.53
CA GLY A 132 19.82 8.77 -8.71
C GLY A 132 19.02 9.18 -9.93
N THR A 133 19.59 8.95 -11.10
CA THR A 133 18.87 8.89 -12.36
C THR A 133 18.16 7.55 -12.47
N TYR A 134 16.93 7.59 -12.96
CA TYR A 134 16.17 6.37 -13.24
C TYR A 134 16.52 5.88 -14.64
N SER A 135 16.74 4.58 -14.81
CA SER A 135 16.86 4.02 -16.15
C SER A 135 15.48 3.96 -16.80
N ASP A 136 15.37 4.54 -17.98
CA ASP A 136 14.16 4.43 -18.79
C ASP A 136 13.91 2.97 -19.16
N GLY A 137 12.69 2.49 -18.91
CA GLY A 137 12.23 1.18 -19.38
C GLY A 137 12.24 0.06 -18.38
N LEU A 138 12.65 0.27 -17.13
CA LEU A 138 12.49 -0.72 -16.07
C LEU A 138 11.14 -0.54 -15.35
N PRO A 139 10.40 -1.62 -15.08
CA PRO A 139 9.02 -1.57 -14.64
C PRO A 139 8.80 -0.91 -13.27
N TYR A 140 9.82 -0.76 -12.45
CA TYR A 140 9.70 -0.22 -11.09
C TYR A 140 10.65 0.95 -10.81
N GLY A 141 11.10 1.63 -11.85
CA GLY A 141 11.98 2.77 -11.70
C GLY A 141 13.26 2.41 -10.96
N ASP A 142 13.90 1.31 -11.36
CA ASP A 142 15.21 0.99 -10.83
C ASP A 142 16.15 2.16 -11.08
N ILE A 143 16.81 2.57 -10.01
CA ILE A 143 17.78 3.63 -10.08
C ILE A 143 19.07 3.00 -10.57
N THR A 144 19.45 3.37 -11.77
CA THR A 144 20.85 3.27 -12.17
C THR A 144 21.54 4.50 -11.60
N GLN A 145 22.28 4.28 -10.58
CA GLN A 145 22.98 5.32 -9.91
C GLN A 145 24.32 5.60 -10.57
N GLU A 146 24.55 6.86 -10.82
CA GLU A 146 25.87 7.31 -11.20
C GLU A 146 26.67 7.86 -10.00
N ASN A 147 26.04 8.43 -8.98
CA ASN A 147 26.69 8.88 -7.75
C ASN A 147 25.71 8.93 -6.58
N SER A 148 26.10 8.45 -5.42
CA SER A 148 25.41 8.70 -4.16
C SER A 148 26.32 9.52 -3.27
N ASP A 149 25.81 10.62 -2.76
CA ASP A 149 26.42 11.25 -1.59
C ASP A 149 25.90 10.51 -0.36
N PRO A 150 26.71 9.74 0.36
CA PRO A 150 26.26 9.08 1.57
C PRO A 150 25.97 10.13 2.65
N GLU A 151 24.93 9.86 3.44
CA GLU A 151 24.53 10.69 4.56
C GLU A 151 25.22 10.18 5.84
N LEU A 152 25.86 11.08 6.58
CA LEU A 152 26.37 10.78 7.92
C LEU A 152 25.20 10.64 8.89
N VAL A 153 24.97 9.43 9.38
CA VAL A 153 23.88 9.12 10.32
C VAL A 153 24.29 9.43 11.75
N LEU A 154 25.51 9.02 12.13
CA LEU A 154 26.00 9.12 13.48
C LEU A 154 27.53 9.13 13.50
N GLU A 155 28.10 9.86 14.45
CA GLU A 155 29.52 9.89 14.70
C GLU A 155 29.82 9.69 16.18
N SER A 156 30.77 8.83 16.52
CA SER A 156 31.24 8.65 17.90
C SER A 156 32.13 9.79 18.36
N PRO A 157 32.28 10.00 19.68
CA PRO A 157 33.42 10.71 20.20
C PRO A 157 34.75 10.03 19.84
N GLU A 158 35.85 10.70 20.11
CA GLU A 158 37.18 10.08 19.97
C GLU A 158 37.38 8.98 20.99
N PHE A 159 37.85 7.82 20.53
CA PHE A 159 38.15 6.65 21.35
C PHE A 159 39.51 6.07 20.98
N LYS A 160 40.12 5.38 21.93
CA LYS A 160 41.45 4.77 21.75
C LYS A 160 41.39 3.26 21.72
N ASN A 161 40.42 2.67 22.41
CA ASN A 161 40.31 1.24 22.59
C ASN A 161 38.84 0.76 22.44
N MET A 162 38.70 -0.56 22.39
CA MET A 162 37.38 -1.19 22.18
C MET A 162 36.38 -0.92 23.31
N GLN A 163 36.86 -0.81 24.56
CA GLN A 163 35.99 -0.56 25.71
C GLN A 163 35.33 0.83 25.62
N GLU A 164 36.15 1.87 25.30
CA GLU A 164 35.62 3.22 25.14
C GLU A 164 34.56 3.30 24.05
N LEU A 165 34.77 2.57 22.91
CA LEU A 165 33.80 2.52 21.82
C LEU A 165 32.50 1.83 22.24
N VAL A 166 32.59 0.70 22.94
CA VAL A 166 31.41 -0.05 23.41
C VAL A 166 30.67 0.74 24.48
N ASP A 167 31.39 1.37 25.44
CA ASP A 167 30.79 2.18 26.47
C ASP A 167 30.01 3.37 25.90
N TRP A 168 30.56 4.00 24.86
CA TRP A 168 29.81 5.05 24.15
C TRP A 168 28.55 4.47 23.51
N ALA A 169 28.63 3.39 22.75
CA ALA A 169 27.49 2.83 22.05
C ALA A 169 26.37 2.34 23.00
N GLN A 170 26.72 1.91 24.21
CA GLN A 170 25.75 1.51 25.24
C GLN A 170 25.01 2.68 25.89
N ASN A 171 25.62 3.87 25.91
CA ASN A 171 25.11 5.02 26.66
C ASN A 171 24.60 6.15 25.75
N ASP A 172 24.88 6.11 24.44
CA ASP A 172 24.48 7.15 23.51
C ASP A 172 23.04 6.93 23.01
N SER A 173 22.17 7.91 23.26
CA SER A 173 20.77 7.84 22.86
C SER A 173 20.58 7.91 21.35
N ASN A 174 21.45 8.58 20.61
CA ASN A 174 21.36 8.68 19.17
C ASN A 174 21.80 7.36 18.50
N PHE A 175 22.79 6.68 19.12
CA PHE A 175 23.15 5.31 18.68
C PHE A 175 21.95 4.38 18.83
N ALA A 176 21.26 4.41 19.97
CA ALA A 176 20.10 3.57 20.26
C ALA A 176 18.89 3.84 19.32
N LEU A 177 18.85 4.98 18.63
CA LEU A 177 17.80 5.28 17.63
C LEU A 177 18.04 4.62 16.27
N ALA A 178 19.24 4.19 15.97
CA ALA A 178 19.58 3.62 14.64
C ALA A 178 20.18 2.20 14.71
N PHE A 179 20.83 1.86 15.82
CA PHE A 179 21.61 0.64 15.97
C PHE A 179 21.42 -0.02 17.33
N VAL A 180 21.71 -1.30 17.39
CA VAL A 180 21.82 -2.08 18.62
C VAL A 180 23.13 -2.88 18.61
N LEU A 181 23.78 -2.96 19.77
CA LEU A 181 24.96 -3.83 19.90
C LEU A 181 24.54 -5.29 19.73
N ASP A 182 25.24 -5.99 18.84
CA ASP A 182 25.03 -7.43 18.63
C ASP A 182 25.67 -8.21 19.79
N SER A 183 25.10 -9.36 20.13
CA SER A 183 25.59 -10.25 21.18
C SER A 183 27.01 -10.78 20.97
N THR A 184 27.56 -10.63 19.77
CA THR A 184 28.95 -10.97 19.45
C THR A 184 29.94 -9.86 19.75
N THR A 185 29.47 -8.69 20.23
CA THR A 185 30.35 -7.62 20.72
C THR A 185 31.14 -8.10 21.92
N ASN A 186 32.45 -7.94 21.85
CA ASN A 186 33.39 -8.44 22.85
C ASN A 186 34.55 -7.44 23.05
N VAL A 187 34.84 -7.12 24.28
CA VAL A 187 35.94 -6.22 24.67
C VAL A 187 37.18 -7.00 25.16
N GLU A 188 37.20 -8.33 25.10
CA GLU A 188 38.36 -9.12 25.41
C GLU A 188 39.52 -8.69 24.51
N GLY A 189 40.71 -8.57 25.11
CA GLY A 189 41.86 -8.03 24.38
C GLY A 189 41.78 -6.51 24.19
N ASN A 190 41.24 -5.77 25.18
CA ASN A 190 41.05 -4.31 25.19
C ASN A 190 42.39 -3.52 25.03
N GLY A 191 43.07 -3.74 23.91
CA GLY A 191 44.22 -2.97 23.46
C GLY A 191 43.82 -1.69 22.71
N GLU A 192 44.82 -0.85 22.45
CA GLU A 192 44.60 0.26 21.52
C GLU A 192 44.14 -0.26 20.15
N ILE A 193 43.17 0.41 19.54
CA ILE A 193 42.79 0.15 18.16
C ILE A 193 43.85 0.78 17.25
N THR A 194 44.47 -0.04 16.44
CA THR A 194 45.57 0.41 15.57
C THR A 194 45.09 0.70 14.15
N GLU A 195 45.88 1.50 13.41
CA GLU A 195 45.65 1.72 11.97
C GLU A 195 45.65 0.38 11.19
N GLY A 196 46.47 -0.60 11.63
CA GLY A 196 46.49 -1.94 11.04
C GLY A 196 45.20 -2.70 11.20
N ASP A 197 44.51 -2.58 12.35
CA ASP A 197 43.20 -3.17 12.60
C ASP A 197 42.16 -2.60 11.64
N ILE A 198 42.13 -1.27 11.51
CA ILE A 198 41.21 -0.55 10.64
C ILE A 198 41.44 -0.88 9.18
N THR A 199 42.70 -0.85 8.73
CA THR A 199 43.08 -1.21 7.36
C THR A 199 42.68 -2.64 7.02
N THR A 200 42.90 -3.56 7.96
CA THR A 200 42.49 -4.97 7.81
C THR A 200 40.98 -5.12 7.70
N ALA A 201 40.24 -4.45 8.57
CA ALA A 201 38.76 -4.50 8.58
C ALA A 201 38.14 -3.88 7.33
N LEU A 202 38.69 -2.77 6.84
CA LEU A 202 38.21 -2.12 5.61
C LEU A 202 38.56 -2.94 4.36
N GLY A 203 39.66 -3.73 4.39
CA GLY A 203 40.06 -4.59 3.26
C GLY A 203 40.30 -3.82 1.97
N GLY A 204 40.79 -2.57 2.05
CA GLY A 204 41.01 -1.67 0.92
C GLY A 204 39.75 -0.95 0.42
N LYS A 205 38.66 -1.00 1.18
CA LYS A 205 37.39 -0.26 0.89
C LYS A 205 37.25 0.92 1.84
N THR A 206 36.36 1.86 1.50
CA THR A 206 36.09 3.02 2.33
C THR A 206 35.19 2.67 3.53
N TYR A 207 34.31 1.69 3.37
CA TYR A 207 33.31 1.34 4.38
C TYR A 207 33.31 -0.16 4.70
N ILE A 208 33.06 -0.50 5.97
CA ILE A 208 32.61 -1.84 6.39
C ILE A 208 31.10 -1.86 6.18
N LEU A 209 30.61 -2.68 5.27
CA LEU A 209 29.20 -2.69 4.87
C LEU A 209 28.34 -3.50 5.84
N ALA A 210 27.12 -3.04 6.05
CA ALA A 210 26.10 -3.83 6.70
C ALA A 210 25.65 -4.99 5.80
N VAL A 211 25.60 -6.19 6.34
CA VAL A 211 25.24 -7.43 5.62
C VAL A 211 24.30 -8.30 6.45
N GLY A 212 23.58 -9.20 5.80
CA GLY A 212 22.74 -10.19 6.48
C GLY A 212 21.35 -9.69 6.84
N GLY A 213 20.95 -8.51 6.40
CA GLY A 213 19.56 -8.10 6.41
C GLY A 213 18.78 -8.99 5.44
N THR A 214 17.71 -9.63 5.91
CA THR A 214 16.93 -10.58 5.13
C THR A 214 15.46 -10.22 5.15
N GLU A 215 14.77 -10.61 4.10
CA GLU A 215 13.31 -10.60 4.02
C GLU A 215 12.86 -12.00 3.65
N SER A 216 11.87 -12.49 4.36
CA SER A 216 11.23 -13.77 4.08
C SER A 216 9.72 -13.56 4.09
N PHE A 217 9.09 -14.01 3.03
CA PHE A 217 7.64 -13.96 2.87
C PHE A 217 7.14 -15.31 2.38
N ASP A 218 6.11 -15.82 3.00
CA ASP A 218 5.40 -17.00 2.53
C ASP A 218 3.86 -16.78 2.54
N MET A 219 3.13 -17.78 2.09
CA MET A 219 1.67 -17.69 2.02
C MET A 219 0.99 -17.76 3.39
N ASP A 220 1.64 -18.35 4.39
CA ASP A 220 1.09 -18.42 5.75
C ASP A 220 1.17 -17.04 6.42
N ASP A 221 2.24 -16.28 6.19
CA ASP A 221 2.36 -14.88 6.60
C ASP A 221 1.22 -14.03 6.00
N PHE A 222 0.95 -14.23 4.72
CA PHE A 222 -0.12 -13.53 4.02
C PHE A 222 -1.51 -13.88 4.56
N ASN A 223 -1.73 -15.17 4.86
CA ASN A 223 -2.97 -15.67 5.44
C ASN A 223 -3.24 -15.04 6.79
N ALA A 224 -2.22 -14.95 7.64
CA ALA A 224 -2.33 -14.35 8.97
C ALA A 224 -2.76 -12.88 8.92
N VAL A 225 -2.27 -12.12 7.94
CA VAL A 225 -2.71 -10.74 7.72
C VAL A 225 -4.16 -10.66 7.25
N LEU A 226 -4.58 -11.48 6.29
CA LEU A 226 -5.96 -11.48 5.82
C LEU A 226 -6.95 -11.85 6.93
N ASP A 227 -6.61 -12.83 7.76
CA ASP A 227 -7.42 -13.21 8.93
C ASP A 227 -7.52 -12.08 9.94
N GLN A 228 -6.44 -11.33 10.15
CA GLN A 228 -6.42 -10.19 11.06
C GLN A 228 -7.33 -9.06 10.59
N ILE A 229 -7.33 -8.73 9.30
CA ILE A 229 -8.07 -7.58 8.76
C ILE A 229 -9.54 -7.86 8.46
N VAL A 230 -9.95 -9.13 8.38
CA VAL A 230 -11.31 -9.54 7.97
C VAL A 230 -12.40 -8.95 8.85
N GLY A 231 -12.12 -8.73 10.12
CA GLY A 231 -13.05 -8.17 11.11
C GLY A 231 -12.96 -6.65 11.29
N LEU A 232 -12.04 -5.98 10.60
CA LEU A 232 -11.77 -4.56 10.75
C LEU A 232 -12.58 -3.72 9.75
N ASP A 233 -12.79 -2.45 10.08
CA ASP A 233 -13.59 -1.53 9.27
C ASP A 233 -12.75 -0.86 8.18
N TYR A 234 -12.41 -1.62 7.15
CA TYR A 234 -11.73 -1.07 5.97
C TYR A 234 -12.70 -0.88 4.79
N SER A 235 -12.48 0.17 4.02
CA SER A 235 -13.21 0.37 2.77
C SER A 235 -12.53 -0.35 1.61
N ASN A 236 -11.19 -0.22 1.52
CA ASN A 236 -10.40 -0.74 0.42
C ASN A 236 -9.17 -1.46 0.96
N VAL A 237 -8.83 -2.57 0.35
CA VAL A 237 -7.63 -3.37 0.66
C VAL A 237 -6.82 -3.54 -0.62
N ILE A 238 -5.54 -3.24 -0.58
CA ILE A 238 -4.62 -3.42 -1.70
C ILE A 238 -3.70 -4.59 -1.40
N LEU A 239 -3.61 -5.53 -2.34
CA LEU A 239 -2.62 -6.61 -2.28
C LEU A 239 -1.37 -6.21 -3.06
N ASP A 240 -0.21 -6.35 -2.44
CA ASP A 240 1.09 -6.18 -3.10
C ASP A 240 1.54 -7.46 -3.81
N GLN A 241 0.62 -8.08 -4.53
CA GLN A 241 0.89 -9.23 -5.37
C GLN A 241 0.38 -8.95 -6.77
N VAL A 242 1.15 -9.33 -7.77
CA VAL A 242 0.87 -9.06 -9.18
C VAL A 242 0.40 -10.32 -9.89
N GLY A 243 -0.65 -10.19 -10.67
CA GLY A 243 -1.14 -11.27 -11.53
C GLY A 243 -1.58 -12.52 -10.77
N GLU A 244 -1.15 -13.68 -11.24
CA GLU A 244 -1.54 -15.00 -10.66
C GLU A 244 -1.10 -15.15 -9.19
N ASN A 245 -0.04 -14.48 -8.76
CA ASN A 245 0.42 -14.57 -7.38
C ASN A 245 -0.59 -13.99 -6.38
N ALA A 246 -1.46 -13.07 -6.82
CA ALA A 246 -2.53 -12.53 -6.00
C ALA A 246 -3.71 -13.51 -5.82
N TYR A 247 -3.80 -14.57 -6.63
CA TYR A 247 -4.87 -15.55 -6.58
C TYR A 247 -4.43 -16.82 -5.86
N SER A 248 -4.72 -16.91 -4.59
CA SER A 248 -4.42 -18.07 -3.75
C SER A 248 -5.69 -18.65 -3.13
N ALA A 249 -5.58 -19.81 -2.49
CA ALA A 249 -6.69 -20.43 -1.76
C ALA A 249 -7.24 -19.50 -0.66
N THR A 250 -6.37 -18.76 0.01
CA THR A 250 -6.75 -17.82 1.07
C THR A 250 -7.41 -16.57 0.54
N THR A 251 -6.85 -15.98 -0.53
CA THR A 251 -7.52 -14.87 -1.22
C THR A 251 -8.92 -15.27 -1.64
N LYS A 252 -9.10 -16.50 -2.12
CA LYS A 252 -10.42 -17.04 -2.47
C LYS A 252 -11.33 -17.20 -1.24
N ALA A 253 -10.81 -17.67 -0.11
CA ALA A 253 -11.58 -17.78 1.13
C ALA A 253 -11.99 -16.38 1.64
N TYR A 254 -11.08 -15.41 1.64
CA TYR A 254 -11.35 -14.02 1.97
C TYR A 254 -12.44 -13.40 1.07
N ILE A 255 -12.35 -13.59 -0.25
CA ILE A 255 -13.36 -13.12 -1.20
C ILE A 255 -14.71 -13.79 -0.94
N THR A 256 -14.74 -15.08 -0.62
CA THR A 256 -15.96 -15.81 -0.27
C THR A 256 -16.59 -15.20 0.99
N HIS A 257 -15.78 -14.84 1.99
CA HIS A 257 -16.24 -14.14 3.19
C HIS A 257 -16.84 -12.77 2.85
N MET A 258 -16.19 -11.98 1.99
CA MET A 258 -16.68 -10.66 1.56
C MET A 258 -17.97 -10.75 0.74
N ASN A 259 -18.13 -11.79 -0.08
CA ASN A 259 -19.37 -12.04 -0.83
C ASN A 259 -20.53 -12.52 0.07
N GLY A 260 -20.25 -12.92 1.29
CA GLY A 260 -21.22 -13.37 2.28
C GLY A 260 -21.78 -12.21 3.13
N ALA A 261 -22.25 -12.56 4.32
CA ALA A 261 -22.80 -11.60 5.29
C ALA A 261 -21.70 -11.02 6.21
N ALA A 262 -20.59 -10.58 5.63
CA ALA A 262 -19.53 -9.93 6.40
C ALA A 262 -20.03 -8.65 7.04
N LYS A 263 -19.62 -8.39 8.30
CA LYS A 263 -19.96 -7.17 9.04
C LYS A 263 -19.42 -5.93 8.30
N PHE A 264 -18.20 -6.02 7.83
CA PHE A 264 -17.55 -5.02 6.99
C PHE A 264 -17.19 -5.66 5.65
N GLN A 265 -17.55 -5.01 4.56
CA GLN A 265 -17.27 -5.49 3.20
C GLN A 265 -16.15 -4.67 2.60
N HIS A 266 -15.02 -5.30 2.36
CA HIS A 266 -13.83 -4.66 1.80
C HIS A 266 -13.81 -4.82 0.28
N PHE A 267 -13.34 -3.79 -0.42
CA PHE A 267 -13.03 -3.86 -1.84
C PHE A 267 -11.55 -4.20 -2.01
N LEU A 268 -11.30 -5.36 -2.63
CA LEU A 268 -9.96 -5.88 -2.83
C LEU A 268 -9.43 -5.42 -4.19
N TYR A 269 -8.35 -4.65 -4.17
CA TYR A 269 -7.67 -4.18 -5.37
C TYR A 269 -6.42 -5.01 -5.62
N VAL A 270 -6.34 -5.55 -6.83
CA VAL A 270 -5.29 -6.47 -7.26
C VAL A 270 -4.61 -5.91 -8.51
N ALA A 271 -3.30 -5.90 -8.51
CA ALA A 271 -2.50 -5.55 -9.67
C ALA A 271 -2.51 -6.69 -10.69
N GLY A 272 -2.88 -6.39 -11.92
CA GLY A 272 -2.75 -7.29 -13.06
C GLY A 272 -1.33 -7.33 -13.62
N TYR A 273 -1.17 -6.98 -14.89
CA TYR A 273 0.14 -6.94 -15.55
C TYR A 273 0.41 -5.59 -16.20
N ASP A 274 1.68 -5.25 -16.37
CA ASP A 274 2.10 -3.97 -16.94
C ASP A 274 1.86 -3.88 -18.45
N LYS A 275 2.01 -5.02 -19.16
CA LYS A 275 2.16 -5.04 -20.62
C LYS A 275 0.99 -5.72 -21.33
N GLY A 276 0.72 -5.27 -22.55
CA GLY A 276 -0.35 -5.81 -23.39
C GLY A 276 -0.21 -7.28 -23.78
N ALA A 277 1.01 -7.82 -23.82
CA ALA A 277 1.25 -9.23 -24.09
C ALA A 277 0.59 -10.17 -23.06
N ASP A 278 0.37 -9.67 -21.84
CA ASP A 278 -0.21 -10.42 -20.73
C ASP A 278 -1.72 -10.17 -20.55
N PHE A 279 -2.33 -9.32 -21.37
CA PHE A 279 -3.74 -8.95 -21.22
C PHE A 279 -4.70 -10.15 -21.31
N SER A 280 -4.36 -11.20 -22.10
CA SER A 280 -5.14 -12.44 -22.12
C SER A 280 -5.10 -13.20 -20.79
N LYS A 281 -3.97 -13.19 -20.10
CA LYS A 281 -3.82 -13.79 -18.78
C LYS A 281 -4.67 -13.05 -17.73
N GLU A 282 -4.78 -11.72 -17.84
CA GLU A 282 -5.66 -10.94 -16.98
C GLU A 282 -7.14 -11.25 -17.16
N ILE A 283 -7.57 -11.49 -18.40
CA ILE A 283 -8.94 -11.95 -18.66
C ILE A 283 -9.21 -13.26 -17.94
N ASP A 284 -8.28 -14.20 -17.97
CA ASP A 284 -8.44 -15.49 -17.30
C ASP A 284 -8.38 -15.34 -15.77
N LEU A 285 -7.54 -14.42 -15.27
CA LEU A 285 -7.45 -14.08 -13.86
C LEU A 285 -8.75 -13.41 -13.37
N ALA A 286 -9.30 -12.46 -14.13
CA ALA A 286 -10.59 -11.82 -13.80
C ALA A 286 -11.73 -12.84 -13.71
N LYS A 287 -11.76 -13.85 -14.61
CA LYS A 287 -12.72 -14.96 -14.55
C LYS A 287 -12.53 -15.86 -13.33
N LYS A 288 -11.29 -16.04 -12.86
CA LYS A 288 -11.00 -16.82 -11.64
C LYS A 288 -11.50 -16.10 -10.39
N PHE A 289 -11.34 -14.79 -10.33
CA PHE A 289 -11.84 -13.99 -9.20
C PHE A 289 -13.37 -13.97 -9.14
N ASP A 290 -14.03 -13.69 -10.25
CA ASP A 290 -15.50 -13.64 -10.40
C ASP A 290 -16.21 -13.09 -9.17
N SER A 291 -15.89 -11.84 -8.79
CA SER A 291 -16.37 -11.22 -7.56
C SER A 291 -16.72 -9.77 -7.75
N SER A 292 -17.84 -9.34 -7.14
CA SER A 292 -18.23 -7.92 -7.06
C SER A 292 -17.36 -7.09 -6.12
N PHE A 293 -16.52 -7.73 -5.31
CA PHE A 293 -15.63 -7.08 -4.34
C PHE A 293 -14.15 -7.10 -4.78
N VAL A 294 -13.83 -7.62 -5.95
CA VAL A 294 -12.47 -7.62 -6.49
C VAL A 294 -12.35 -6.73 -7.70
N GLN A 295 -11.37 -5.85 -7.69
CA GLN A 295 -11.00 -4.93 -8.76
C GLN A 295 -9.61 -5.31 -9.27
N LEU A 296 -9.54 -5.85 -10.49
CA LEU A 296 -8.29 -6.18 -11.17
C LEU A 296 -7.87 -5.01 -12.05
N VAL A 297 -6.71 -4.43 -11.76
CA VAL A 297 -6.18 -3.23 -12.45
C VAL A 297 -5.17 -3.63 -13.51
N HIS A 298 -5.37 -3.17 -14.75
CA HIS A 298 -4.45 -3.36 -15.87
C HIS A 298 -3.59 -2.13 -16.13
N GLY A 299 -2.37 -2.40 -16.60
CA GLY A 299 -1.50 -1.46 -17.27
C GLY A 299 -0.52 -0.75 -16.36
N GLY A 300 0.75 -0.90 -16.67
CA GLY A 300 1.83 -0.17 -16.03
C GLY A 300 1.76 1.31 -16.35
N ALA A 301 2.02 2.15 -15.34
CA ALA A 301 1.99 3.60 -15.44
C ALA A 301 3.37 4.22 -15.24
N GLY A 302 3.59 5.35 -15.92
CA GLY A 302 4.76 6.18 -15.78
C GLY A 302 4.40 7.64 -15.56
N VAL A 303 5.25 8.32 -14.83
CA VAL A 303 5.14 9.77 -14.57
C VAL A 303 6.42 10.48 -15.02
N VAL A 304 6.32 11.75 -15.39
CA VAL A 304 7.48 12.56 -15.73
C VAL A 304 8.43 12.66 -14.55
N SER A 305 9.72 12.46 -14.80
CA SER A 305 10.74 12.57 -13.76
C SER A 305 10.81 13.99 -13.20
N ALA A 306 10.83 14.12 -11.86
CA ALA A 306 11.04 15.41 -11.21
C ALA A 306 12.44 15.97 -11.44
N PHE A 307 13.42 15.13 -11.83
CA PHE A 307 14.81 15.54 -12.08
C PHE A 307 15.09 15.79 -13.55
N ASP A 308 14.34 15.14 -14.45
CA ASP A 308 14.51 15.32 -15.89
C ASP A 308 13.12 15.25 -16.57
N ALA A 309 12.59 16.41 -16.92
CA ALA A 309 11.27 16.52 -17.55
C ALA A 309 11.14 15.81 -18.92
N GLN A 310 12.25 15.38 -19.52
CA GLN A 310 12.24 14.62 -20.77
C GLN A 310 12.15 13.10 -20.54
N LYS A 311 12.30 12.65 -19.31
CA LYS A 311 12.29 11.23 -18.96
C LYS A 311 11.03 10.83 -18.24
N ILE A 312 10.54 9.63 -18.55
CA ILE A 312 9.41 8.98 -17.86
C ILE A 312 9.96 7.98 -16.85
N ARG A 313 9.49 8.07 -15.63
CA ARG A 313 9.68 7.04 -14.60
C ARG A 313 8.57 6.01 -14.72
N TRP A 314 8.94 4.79 -14.93
CA TRP A 314 8.01 3.67 -14.96
C TRP A 314 7.88 3.04 -13.56
N TRP A 315 6.68 3.10 -12.99
CA TRP A 315 6.37 2.56 -11.67
C TRP A 315 5.52 1.29 -11.73
N GLY A 316 5.23 0.80 -12.92
CA GLY A 316 4.45 -0.39 -13.14
C GLY A 316 2.96 -0.24 -12.82
N VAL A 317 2.26 -1.38 -12.79
CA VAL A 317 0.81 -1.46 -12.53
C VAL A 317 0.45 -1.04 -11.11
N MET A 318 1.35 -1.21 -10.14
CA MET A 318 1.11 -0.79 -8.76
C MET A 318 0.88 0.72 -8.63
N TYR A 319 1.60 1.55 -9.38
CA TYR A 319 1.35 2.99 -9.38
C TYR A 319 -0.03 3.33 -9.93
N ASN A 320 -0.41 2.72 -11.07
CA ASN A 320 -1.73 2.89 -11.66
C ASN A 320 -2.85 2.47 -10.69
N LEU A 321 -2.66 1.32 -10.03
CA LEU A 321 -3.58 0.83 -9.01
C LEU A 321 -3.70 1.82 -7.85
N CYS A 322 -2.59 2.31 -7.30
CA CYS A 322 -2.60 3.28 -6.21
C CYS A 322 -3.31 4.59 -6.61
N ALA A 323 -3.05 5.11 -7.83
CA ALA A 323 -3.73 6.30 -8.33
C ALA A 323 -5.25 6.10 -8.48
N ILE A 324 -5.67 4.95 -8.99
CA ILE A 324 -7.09 4.58 -9.11
C ILE A 324 -7.74 4.45 -7.72
N VAL A 325 -7.11 3.72 -6.81
CA VAL A 325 -7.63 3.52 -5.45
C VAL A 325 -7.72 4.85 -4.70
N GLY A 326 -6.67 5.67 -4.75
CA GLY A 326 -6.70 7.01 -4.16
C GLY A 326 -7.85 7.84 -4.70
N ARG A 327 -8.05 7.82 -6.02
CA ARG A 327 -9.13 8.58 -6.68
C ARG A 327 -10.53 8.10 -6.31
N ILE A 328 -10.72 6.80 -6.13
CA ILE A 328 -11.99 6.20 -5.72
C ILE A 328 -12.24 6.46 -4.23
N SER A 329 -11.25 6.25 -3.38
CA SER A 329 -11.36 6.35 -1.92
C SER A 329 -11.61 7.79 -1.45
N GLY A 330 -11.01 8.77 -2.11
CA GLY A 330 -11.19 10.19 -1.79
C GLY A 330 -12.57 10.77 -2.16
N LYS A 331 -13.50 9.94 -2.61
CA LYS A 331 -14.87 10.39 -2.98
C LYS A 331 -15.95 9.54 -2.31
N PRO A 332 -17.10 10.14 -1.98
CA PRO A 332 -18.23 9.42 -1.44
C PRO A 332 -18.67 8.25 -2.33
N PRO A 333 -19.31 7.20 -1.78
CA PRO A 333 -19.71 6.00 -2.53
C PRO A 333 -20.60 6.25 -3.74
N TYR A 334 -21.42 7.29 -3.69
CA TYR A 334 -22.35 7.66 -4.78
C TYR A 334 -21.64 8.36 -5.97
N VAL A 335 -20.38 8.77 -5.83
CA VAL A 335 -19.62 9.38 -6.93
C VAL A 335 -19.02 8.28 -7.79
N PRO A 336 -19.38 8.18 -9.09
CA PRO A 336 -18.83 7.17 -9.96
C PRO A 336 -17.33 7.41 -10.23
N PRO A 337 -16.49 6.37 -10.25
CA PRO A 337 -15.10 6.49 -10.61
C PRO A 337 -14.86 6.68 -12.11
N THR A 338 -15.85 6.36 -12.94
CA THR A 338 -15.78 6.46 -14.41
C THR A 338 -15.44 7.87 -14.87
N PHE A 339 -14.51 7.96 -15.83
CA PHE A 339 -13.98 9.20 -16.41
C PHE A 339 -13.27 10.14 -15.43
N LYS A 340 -13.00 9.72 -14.21
CA LYS A 340 -12.18 10.52 -13.27
C LYS A 340 -10.73 10.51 -13.69
N THR A 341 -10.10 11.70 -13.68
CA THR A 341 -8.68 11.86 -14.01
C THR A 341 -7.78 11.27 -12.94
N ILE A 342 -6.64 10.76 -13.38
CA ILE A 342 -5.55 10.28 -12.52
C ILE A 342 -4.21 10.85 -13.01
N GLY A 343 -3.26 11.00 -12.10
CA GLY A 343 -1.96 11.61 -12.31
C GLY A 343 -0.95 10.65 -12.93
N VAL A 344 -1.21 10.24 -14.16
CA VAL A 344 -0.34 9.39 -14.98
C VAL A 344 0.01 10.14 -16.24
N ASP A 345 1.28 10.12 -16.65
CA ASP A 345 1.74 10.80 -17.84
C ASP A 345 1.88 9.86 -19.04
N ARG A 346 2.14 8.58 -18.79
CA ARG A 346 2.20 7.53 -19.81
C ARG A 346 1.74 6.18 -19.30
N LEU A 347 1.24 5.35 -20.23
CA LEU A 347 0.95 3.93 -19.98
C LEU A 347 1.92 3.07 -20.78
N GLN A 348 2.37 1.95 -20.19
CA GLN A 348 3.18 0.95 -20.87
C GLN A 348 2.40 0.22 -21.96
N HIS A 349 1.08 0.12 -21.78
CA HIS A 349 0.17 -0.42 -22.76
C HIS A 349 -1.08 0.45 -22.87
N SER A 350 -1.30 1.01 -24.06
CA SER A 350 -2.54 1.71 -24.41
C SER A 350 -3.50 0.72 -25.07
N LEU A 351 -4.64 0.46 -24.43
CA LEU A 351 -5.64 -0.49 -24.93
C LEU A 351 -6.23 -0.03 -26.28
N THR A 352 -6.30 -0.96 -27.22
CA THR A 352 -7.09 -0.81 -28.44
C THR A 352 -8.59 -0.81 -28.13
N GLU A 353 -9.44 -0.33 -29.05
CA GLU A 353 -10.90 -0.34 -28.86
C GLU A 353 -11.47 -1.75 -28.61
N SER A 354 -10.89 -2.76 -29.24
CA SER A 354 -11.26 -4.17 -28.99
C SER A 354 -10.90 -4.61 -27.58
N GLU A 355 -9.73 -4.23 -27.09
CA GLU A 355 -9.27 -4.55 -25.72
C GLU A 355 -10.05 -3.78 -24.67
N LYS A 356 -10.39 -2.50 -24.90
CA LYS A 356 -11.29 -1.73 -24.02
C LYS A 356 -12.64 -2.44 -23.84
N LYS A 357 -13.24 -2.92 -24.93
CA LYS A 357 -14.48 -3.71 -24.85
C LYS A 357 -14.32 -5.02 -24.09
N LYS A 358 -13.18 -5.70 -24.24
CA LYS A 358 -12.87 -6.92 -23.47
C LYS A 358 -12.63 -6.59 -22.00
N ALA A 359 -11.89 -5.52 -21.69
CA ALA A 359 -11.67 -5.06 -20.31
C ALA A 359 -13.02 -4.84 -19.59
N LEU A 360 -13.93 -4.10 -20.19
CA LEU A 360 -15.26 -3.87 -19.63
C LEU A 360 -16.08 -5.16 -19.49
N LYS A 361 -16.03 -6.03 -20.50
CA LYS A 361 -16.77 -7.30 -20.50
C LYS A 361 -16.33 -8.23 -19.38
N TYR A 362 -15.03 -8.27 -19.09
CA TYR A 362 -14.46 -9.17 -18.08
C TYR A 362 -14.16 -8.49 -16.74
N GLY A 363 -14.54 -7.21 -16.60
CA GLY A 363 -14.41 -6.49 -15.34
C GLY A 363 -12.97 -6.14 -14.97
N ILE A 364 -12.16 -5.77 -15.97
CA ILE A 364 -10.79 -5.29 -15.79
C ILE A 364 -10.83 -3.77 -15.71
N LEU A 365 -10.42 -3.22 -14.57
CA LEU A 365 -10.33 -1.80 -14.31
C LEU A 365 -9.05 -1.24 -14.99
N THR A 366 -9.20 -0.22 -15.80
CA THR A 366 -8.09 0.30 -16.60
C THR A 366 -8.16 1.80 -16.80
N THR A 367 -7.00 2.36 -17.11
CA THR A 367 -6.78 3.77 -17.42
C THR A 367 -6.68 3.95 -18.94
N VAL A 368 -7.23 5.03 -19.44
CA VAL A 368 -7.18 5.41 -20.86
C VAL A 368 -6.86 6.89 -21.03
N LEU A 369 -6.17 7.21 -22.12
CA LEU A 369 -5.95 8.59 -22.52
C LEU A 369 -7.29 9.17 -23.06
N ASN A 370 -7.65 10.35 -22.58
CA ASN A 370 -8.70 11.14 -23.17
C ASN A 370 -8.10 12.09 -24.21
N ASP A 371 -8.32 11.81 -25.47
CA ASP A 371 -7.73 12.55 -26.61
C ASP A 371 -8.13 14.03 -26.64
N TYR A 372 -9.26 14.39 -26.02
CA TYR A 372 -9.73 15.79 -26.00
C TYR A 372 -9.04 16.61 -24.91
N THR A 373 -8.74 16.01 -23.78
CA THR A 373 -8.15 16.71 -22.63
C THR A 373 -6.65 16.46 -22.48
N GLY A 374 -6.12 15.44 -23.15
CA GLY A 374 -4.75 14.98 -22.99
C GLY A 374 -4.47 14.36 -21.61
N LYS A 375 -5.50 14.12 -20.78
CA LYS A 375 -5.36 13.53 -19.45
C LYS A 375 -5.75 12.06 -19.46
N PHE A 376 -5.19 11.32 -18.52
CA PHE A 376 -5.55 9.93 -18.31
C PHE A 376 -6.74 9.82 -17.36
N ASN A 377 -7.70 8.99 -17.71
CA ASN A 377 -8.93 8.79 -16.98
C ASN A 377 -9.18 7.31 -16.71
N ILE A 378 -9.88 7.00 -15.62
CA ILE A 378 -10.46 5.67 -15.41
C ILE A 378 -11.50 5.43 -16.50
N LEU A 379 -11.37 4.33 -17.27
CA LEU A 379 -12.27 4.02 -18.38
C LEU A 379 -13.71 3.85 -17.87
N GLN A 380 -13.90 2.94 -16.93
CA GLN A 380 -15.17 2.72 -16.21
C GLN A 380 -14.89 2.01 -14.89
N GLY A 381 -15.70 2.30 -13.88
CA GLY A 381 -15.61 1.68 -12.56
C GLY A 381 -16.23 0.28 -12.54
N VAL A 382 -15.47 -0.73 -12.92
CA VAL A 382 -15.90 -2.13 -13.01
C VAL A 382 -15.14 -3.03 -12.05
N ASN A 383 -15.79 -4.11 -11.58
CA ASN A 383 -15.19 -5.19 -10.79
C ASN A 383 -15.21 -6.50 -11.59
N THR A 384 -14.61 -7.57 -11.05
CA THR A 384 -14.39 -8.82 -11.76
C THR A 384 -15.61 -9.75 -11.84
N LEU A 385 -16.80 -9.30 -11.46
CA LEU A 385 -18.03 -10.08 -11.54
C LEU A 385 -18.34 -10.49 -13.00
N GLN A 386 -18.44 -11.77 -13.30
CA GLN A 386 -18.67 -12.27 -14.66
C GLN A 386 -20.16 -12.34 -15.03
N ASP A 387 -21.04 -12.48 -14.04
CA ASP A 387 -22.50 -12.40 -14.25
C ASP A 387 -22.95 -10.93 -14.37
N ASN A 388 -22.57 -10.31 -15.50
CA ASN A 388 -22.74 -8.89 -15.78
C ASN A 388 -23.68 -8.58 -16.96
N ALA A 389 -24.47 -9.56 -17.39
CA ALA A 389 -25.45 -9.36 -18.47
C ALA A 389 -26.54 -8.33 -18.09
N ASN A 390 -26.82 -8.21 -16.80
CA ASN A 390 -27.72 -7.21 -16.21
C ASN A 390 -26.96 -6.35 -15.20
N LEU A 391 -27.48 -5.17 -14.93
CA LEU A 391 -26.91 -4.24 -13.96
C LEU A 391 -26.75 -4.88 -12.57
N PHE A 392 -27.72 -5.72 -12.18
CA PHE A 392 -27.69 -6.53 -10.96
C PHE A 392 -28.00 -7.99 -11.30
N ASN A 393 -27.24 -8.90 -10.74
CA ASN A 393 -27.54 -10.33 -10.82
C ASN A 393 -28.65 -10.73 -9.83
N ALA A 394 -29.07 -12.00 -9.86
CA ALA A 394 -30.12 -12.51 -8.98
C ALA A 394 -29.79 -12.41 -7.47
N LYS A 395 -28.50 -12.27 -7.13
CA LYS A 395 -28.01 -12.10 -5.75
C LYS A 395 -27.91 -10.63 -5.33
N GLY A 396 -28.30 -9.68 -6.19
CA GLY A 396 -28.18 -8.24 -5.94
C GLY A 396 -26.77 -7.71 -6.05
N GLN A 397 -25.83 -8.46 -6.62
CA GLN A 397 -24.46 -8.00 -6.90
C GLN A 397 -24.41 -7.29 -8.25
N SER A 398 -23.54 -6.30 -8.38
CA SER A 398 -23.35 -5.52 -9.60
C SER A 398 -21.88 -5.57 -10.04
N TYR A 399 -21.66 -5.48 -11.35
CA TYR A 399 -20.34 -5.28 -11.92
C TYR A 399 -19.81 -3.84 -11.71
N SER A 400 -20.67 -2.89 -11.30
CA SER A 400 -20.28 -1.51 -11.04
C SER A 400 -19.72 -1.35 -9.62
N ILE A 401 -18.51 -0.79 -9.52
CA ILE A 401 -17.90 -0.43 -8.23
C ILE A 401 -18.77 0.55 -7.45
N GLN A 402 -19.37 1.56 -8.12
CA GLN A 402 -20.21 2.55 -7.46
C GLN A 402 -21.37 1.89 -6.71
N PHE A 403 -22.10 1.01 -7.37
CA PHE A 403 -23.26 0.37 -6.75
C PHE A 403 -22.87 -0.52 -5.58
N MET A 404 -21.81 -1.26 -5.73
CA MET A 404 -21.34 -2.13 -4.64
C MET A 404 -20.82 -1.31 -3.45
N ARG A 405 -20.17 -0.14 -3.67
CA ARG A 405 -19.79 0.77 -2.60
C ARG A 405 -21.00 1.34 -1.84
N ILE A 406 -22.06 1.70 -2.55
CA ILE A 406 -23.32 2.14 -1.92
C ILE A 406 -23.92 1.03 -1.06
N VAL A 407 -24.00 -0.20 -1.60
CA VAL A 407 -24.53 -1.35 -0.86
C VAL A 407 -23.70 -1.65 0.38
N ALA A 408 -22.36 -1.67 0.24
CA ALA A 408 -21.46 -1.91 1.37
C ALA A 408 -21.59 -0.84 2.45
N GLN A 409 -21.70 0.44 2.07
CA GLN A 409 -21.88 1.54 3.00
C GLN A 409 -23.22 1.41 3.77
N ILE A 410 -24.32 1.13 3.08
CA ILE A 410 -25.62 0.95 3.73
C ILE A 410 -25.61 -0.25 4.67
N ASN A 411 -25.04 -1.38 4.24
CA ASN A 411 -24.93 -2.57 5.09
C ASN A 411 -24.13 -2.27 6.37
N LYS A 412 -22.98 -1.60 6.23
CA LYS A 412 -22.14 -1.18 7.35
C LYS A 412 -22.91 -0.29 8.32
N GLU A 413 -23.55 0.76 7.80
CA GLU A 413 -24.29 1.72 8.62
C GLU A 413 -25.48 1.05 9.33
N LEU A 414 -26.20 0.16 8.65
CA LEU A 414 -27.27 -0.61 9.27
C LEU A 414 -26.76 -1.48 10.41
N ILE A 415 -25.65 -2.19 10.23
CA ILE A 415 -25.10 -3.08 11.27
C ILE A 415 -24.59 -2.28 12.47
N VAL A 416 -23.84 -1.19 12.21
CA VAL A 416 -23.27 -0.36 13.28
C VAL A 416 -24.38 0.32 14.08
N ASN A 417 -25.33 0.99 13.40
CA ASN A 417 -26.40 1.71 14.07
C ASN A 417 -27.41 0.76 14.73
N ALA A 418 -27.73 -0.40 14.14
CA ALA A 418 -28.57 -1.39 14.80
C ALA A 418 -27.94 -1.94 16.08
N THR A 419 -26.62 -2.10 16.10
CA THR A 419 -25.91 -2.52 17.31
C THR A 419 -26.04 -1.48 18.42
N LEU A 420 -25.97 -0.18 18.08
CA LEU A 420 -26.11 0.90 19.05
C LEU A 420 -27.58 1.12 19.46
N ASP A 421 -28.49 1.17 18.48
CA ASP A 421 -29.88 1.56 18.72
C ASP A 421 -30.77 0.42 19.24
N LEU A 422 -30.49 -0.82 18.82
CA LEU A 422 -31.35 -1.96 19.15
C LEU A 422 -30.73 -2.91 20.17
N LEU A 423 -29.40 -3.05 20.22
CA LEU A 423 -28.70 -3.99 21.09
C LEU A 423 -27.95 -3.33 22.26
N GLY A 424 -27.48 -2.08 22.08
CA GLY A 424 -26.61 -1.37 23.00
C GLY A 424 -27.31 -0.47 24.03
N GLN A 425 -28.63 -0.42 24.10
CA GLN A 425 -29.32 0.48 25.02
C GLN A 425 -29.34 -0.04 26.45
N GLU A 426 -28.76 0.72 27.39
CA GLU A 426 -28.75 0.39 28.83
C GLU A 426 -30.17 0.33 29.44
N ASN A 427 -31.18 0.97 28.86
CA ASN A 427 -32.56 1.04 29.32
C ASN A 427 -33.52 0.08 28.60
N GLY A 428 -32.97 -0.97 28.00
CA GLY A 428 -33.73 -2.17 27.86
C GLY A 428 -34.67 -2.32 26.68
N VAL A 429 -34.19 -2.46 25.49
CA VAL A 429 -34.81 -3.45 24.63
C VAL A 429 -34.22 -4.81 25.01
N ASN A 430 -34.84 -5.42 26.01
CA ASN A 430 -34.58 -6.80 26.37
C ASN A 430 -34.66 -7.64 25.08
N ALA A 431 -33.75 -8.56 24.84
CA ALA A 431 -33.78 -9.43 23.64
C ALA A 431 -35.14 -10.17 23.50
N ASN A 432 -35.88 -10.29 24.61
CA ASN A 432 -37.25 -10.83 24.62
C ASN A 432 -38.34 -9.85 24.18
N THR A 433 -38.06 -8.55 24.08
CA THR A 433 -39.06 -7.53 23.71
C THR A 433 -38.81 -6.98 22.29
N LEU A 434 -37.59 -7.19 21.73
CA LEU A 434 -37.33 -6.85 20.34
C LEU A 434 -38.10 -7.77 19.41
N THR A 435 -38.94 -7.19 18.55
CA THR A 435 -39.77 -7.94 17.59
C THR A 435 -39.24 -7.77 16.18
N ALA A 436 -39.52 -8.74 15.30
CA ALA A 436 -39.22 -8.61 13.87
C ALA A 436 -39.88 -7.35 13.23
N GLY A 437 -41.04 -6.95 13.74
CA GLY A 437 -41.69 -5.72 13.34
C GLY A 437 -40.90 -4.47 13.73
N ALA A 438 -40.43 -4.39 14.98
CA ALA A 438 -39.62 -3.26 15.44
C ALA A 438 -38.28 -3.14 14.66
N VAL A 439 -37.62 -4.24 14.40
CA VAL A 439 -36.39 -4.25 13.55
C VAL A 439 -36.68 -3.80 12.12
N LYS A 440 -37.79 -4.27 11.56
CA LYS A 440 -38.25 -3.83 10.23
C LYS A 440 -38.53 -2.34 10.19
N ASP A 441 -39.32 -1.81 11.14
CA ASP A 441 -39.70 -0.41 11.17
C ASP A 441 -38.48 0.50 11.39
N TRP A 442 -37.56 0.11 12.24
CA TRP A 442 -36.26 0.77 12.40
C TRP A 442 -35.47 0.79 11.08
N THR A 443 -35.37 -0.37 10.38
CA THR A 443 -34.68 -0.46 9.09
C THR A 443 -35.35 0.45 8.04
N VAL A 444 -36.67 0.49 7.99
CA VAL A 444 -37.43 1.38 7.09
C VAL A 444 -37.11 2.84 7.39
N ALA A 445 -37.15 3.25 8.66
CA ALA A 445 -36.84 4.63 9.05
C ALA A 445 -35.40 5.01 8.67
N TYR A 446 -34.47 4.10 8.89
CA TYR A 446 -33.08 4.30 8.48
C TYR A 446 -32.93 4.46 6.96
N LEU A 447 -33.47 3.53 6.17
CA LEU A 447 -33.40 3.62 4.70
C LEU A 447 -34.10 4.89 4.17
N GLN A 448 -35.16 5.32 4.83
CA GLN A 448 -35.86 6.56 4.50
C GLN A 448 -34.98 7.79 4.74
N SER A 449 -34.19 7.81 5.81
CA SER A 449 -33.23 8.90 6.07
C SER A 449 -32.11 8.96 5.05
N ARG A 450 -31.81 7.86 4.33
CA ARG A 450 -30.83 7.78 3.26
C ARG A 450 -31.40 7.98 1.86
N THR A 451 -32.71 8.19 1.76
CA THR A 451 -33.40 8.46 0.50
C THR A 451 -33.43 9.95 0.21
N ALA A 452 -33.24 10.32 -1.04
CA ALA A 452 -33.13 11.69 -1.50
C ALA A 452 -34.33 12.54 -1.19
N THR A 453 -34.12 13.65 -0.51
CA THR A 453 -34.98 14.85 -0.64
C THR A 453 -34.26 15.99 -1.35
N ASP A 454 -32.89 16.04 -1.30
CA ASP A 454 -32.08 17.02 -2.02
C ASP A 454 -30.80 16.40 -2.55
N ALA A 455 -30.42 16.73 -3.76
CA ALA A 455 -29.61 15.95 -4.71
C ALA A 455 -28.11 15.71 -4.37
N GLN A 456 -27.56 16.13 -3.26
CA GLN A 456 -26.10 16.07 -3.07
C GLN A 456 -25.59 14.97 -2.13
N ASP A 457 -26.38 14.48 -1.17
CA ASP A 457 -25.88 13.55 -0.16
C ASP A 457 -26.62 12.20 -0.07
N ASN A 458 -27.35 11.84 -1.11
CA ASN A 458 -28.25 10.71 -1.07
C ASN A 458 -27.63 9.44 -1.64
N LEU A 459 -27.47 8.44 -0.77
CA LEU A 459 -26.97 7.12 -1.18
C LEU A 459 -27.94 6.39 -2.11
N ILE A 460 -29.27 6.54 -1.90
CA ILE A 460 -30.28 5.82 -2.66
C ILE A 460 -31.43 6.74 -3.13
N LEU A 461 -32.08 6.38 -4.22
CA LEU A 461 -33.29 7.06 -4.71
C LEU A 461 -34.55 6.59 -4.01
N SER A 462 -34.67 5.32 -3.77
CA SER A 462 -35.79 4.69 -3.09
C SER A 462 -35.41 3.29 -2.58
N PHE A 463 -36.28 2.70 -1.78
CA PHE A 463 -36.17 1.33 -1.34
C PHE A 463 -37.53 0.62 -1.35
N LYS A 464 -37.52 -0.71 -1.32
CA LYS A 464 -38.73 -1.54 -1.26
C LYS A 464 -38.45 -2.92 -0.70
N ASP A 465 -39.52 -3.68 -0.47
CA ASP A 465 -39.45 -5.12 -0.06
C ASP A 465 -38.60 -5.35 1.21
N VAL A 466 -38.77 -4.46 2.22
CA VAL A 466 -38.12 -4.64 3.52
C VAL A 466 -38.82 -5.77 4.28
N VAL A 467 -38.14 -6.88 4.48
CA VAL A 467 -38.66 -8.05 5.16
C VAL A 467 -37.68 -8.47 6.27
N THR A 468 -38.18 -8.59 7.48
CA THR A 468 -37.41 -9.08 8.63
C THR A 468 -37.99 -10.39 9.13
N THR A 469 -37.16 -11.38 9.30
CA THR A 469 -37.52 -12.69 9.87
C THR A 469 -36.64 -13.01 11.07
N ARG A 470 -37.20 -13.58 12.11
CA ARG A 470 -36.45 -14.10 13.26
C ARG A 470 -36.14 -15.57 13.03
N LYS A 471 -34.87 -15.94 13.25
CA LYS A 471 -34.43 -17.33 13.28
C LYS A 471 -33.59 -17.48 14.56
N GLU A 472 -34.07 -18.29 15.49
CA GLU A 472 -33.45 -18.49 16.79
C GLU A 472 -33.24 -17.17 17.53
N ASP A 473 -32.00 -16.80 17.78
CA ASP A 473 -31.55 -15.58 18.49
C ASP A 473 -31.18 -14.43 17.53
N ALA A 474 -31.35 -14.61 16.21
CA ALA A 474 -30.96 -13.64 15.18
C ALA A 474 -32.15 -13.11 14.38
N TYR A 475 -32.03 -11.85 13.94
CA TYR A 475 -32.93 -11.23 12.98
C TYR A 475 -32.24 -11.09 11.63
N PHE A 476 -32.93 -11.56 10.57
CA PHE A 476 -32.47 -11.44 9.18
C PHE A 476 -33.36 -10.45 8.45
N THR A 477 -32.78 -9.33 8.04
CA THR A 477 -33.49 -8.30 7.28
C THR A 477 -32.97 -8.28 5.84
N THR A 478 -33.90 -8.37 4.90
CA THR A 478 -33.63 -8.21 3.47
C THR A 478 -34.36 -6.98 2.95
N TYR A 479 -33.76 -6.28 2.03
CA TYR A 479 -34.33 -5.07 1.41
C TYR A 479 -33.83 -4.93 -0.02
N LYS A 480 -34.52 -4.11 -0.82
CA LYS A 480 -34.09 -3.71 -2.14
C LYS A 480 -33.94 -2.20 -2.19
N ILE A 481 -32.83 -1.74 -2.74
CA ILE A 481 -32.55 -0.31 -2.94
C ILE A 481 -32.51 0.01 -4.44
N VAL A 482 -32.89 1.24 -4.77
CA VAL A 482 -32.78 1.82 -6.10
C VAL A 482 -31.75 2.93 -6.04
N VAL A 483 -30.76 2.87 -6.90
CA VAL A 483 -29.66 3.84 -6.99
C VAL A 483 -29.67 4.53 -8.34
N ASN A 484 -29.01 5.70 -8.41
CA ASN A 484 -28.83 6.40 -9.68
C ASN A 484 -27.92 5.61 -10.62
N ASN A 485 -28.33 5.50 -11.88
CA ASN A 485 -27.47 4.91 -12.90
C ASN A 485 -26.31 5.86 -13.23
N GLU A 486 -25.14 5.26 -13.42
CA GLU A 486 -23.99 5.95 -13.96
C GLU A 486 -24.23 6.31 -15.44
N ILE A 487 -23.98 7.56 -15.82
CA ILE A 487 -24.04 7.98 -17.22
C ILE A 487 -22.68 7.66 -17.86
N THR A 488 -22.66 6.67 -18.74
CA THR A 488 -21.44 6.22 -19.41
C THR A 488 -21.30 6.74 -20.83
N THR A 489 -22.41 7.20 -21.45
CA THR A 489 -22.43 7.64 -22.85
C THR A 489 -23.43 8.76 -23.06
N LEU A 490 -23.03 9.81 -23.78
CA LEU A 490 -23.89 10.89 -24.23
C LEU A 490 -23.83 10.93 -25.76
N PHE A 491 -25.02 10.95 -26.41
CA PHE A 491 -25.13 11.11 -27.84
C PHE A 491 -25.68 12.50 -28.16
N PHE A 492 -24.99 13.25 -29.01
CA PHE A 492 -25.44 14.53 -29.55
C PHE A 492 -25.71 14.41 -31.04
N THR A 493 -26.92 14.74 -31.47
CA THR A 493 -27.26 14.77 -32.90
C THR A 493 -27.50 16.22 -33.29
N GLY A 494 -26.63 16.74 -34.17
CA GLY A 494 -26.79 18.08 -34.74
C GLY A 494 -27.42 18.00 -36.14
N TYR A 495 -28.36 18.88 -36.42
CA TYR A 495 -28.97 19.03 -37.75
C TYR A 495 -28.55 20.37 -38.34
N LEU A 496 -28.05 20.35 -39.59
CA LEU A 496 -27.77 21.56 -40.36
C LEU A 496 -29.09 22.04 -40.96
N ILE A 497 -29.57 23.20 -40.56
CA ILE A 497 -30.70 23.84 -41.18
C ILE A 497 -30.17 24.90 -42.14
N ARG A 498 -30.62 24.85 -43.40
CA ARG A 498 -30.36 25.89 -44.37
C ARG A 498 -31.27 27.06 -44.07
N GLY A 499 -30.70 28.24 -43.77
CA GLY A 499 -31.42 29.48 -43.60
C GLY A 499 -31.76 30.14 -44.97
#